data_8cf42848ffdcb476088f5ce1b8afc42a
#
_entry.id   8cf42848ffdcb476088f5ce1b8afc42a
#
_cell.length_a   1.000
_cell.length_b   1.000
_cell.length_c   1.000
_cell.angle_alpha   90.00
_cell.angle_beta   90.00
_cell.angle_gamma   90.00
#
_symmetry.space_group_name_H-M   'P 1'
#
loop_
_entity.id
_entity.type
_entity.pdbx_description
1 polymer ?
#
loop_
_entity_poly.entity_id
_entity_poly.type
_entity_poly.pdbx_seq_one_letter_code
_entity_poly.pdbx_strand_id
1 'polypeptide(L)'
;LQRAGQRALNAPHLAGVKVNTEQWQARRDEVHQAIAAGQALSRTRDAMQPRFIEAVYDVDLLPVRTGLAGRADKWWRVFSGEYRRAAATLKGYARGQLSGRPVDWLGWVDELLEAQQHRKTLERLSPTCQTLFGAQWQGEESDWLVLAQLAEWIVDLYDAIGKGELPPGLADFLDGNPDLREHADQIEALQAQSERIQGLLQELCHQIQWQGEVSQVDLATWHQRLSGWQDSAQLYAVVRFNQLSEDLEASGLGHLTETLANWSHAPRALGKWLELSYFGGLVDHAYVKRPRLARFDRLTHERL
;
A
#
# COMPACT_ATOMS: atom_id res chain seq x y z
N LEU A 1 9.93 -10.76 0.85
CA LEU A 1 9.40 -12.10 1.16
C LEU A 1 8.70 -12.13 2.51
N GLN A 2 9.35 -11.72 3.63
CA GLN A 2 8.78 -11.77 4.98
C GLN A 2 7.42 -11.03 5.08
N ARG A 3 7.33 -9.78 4.58
CA ARG A 3 6.06 -9.01 4.56
C ARG A 3 4.99 -9.69 3.71
N ALA A 4 5.37 -10.25 2.55
CA ALA A 4 4.43 -10.97 1.69
C ALA A 4 3.91 -12.24 2.36
N GLY A 5 4.79 -13.03 3.00
CA GLY A 5 4.41 -14.21 3.77
C GLY A 5 3.48 -13.88 4.94
N GLN A 6 3.81 -12.87 5.75
CA GLN A 6 2.93 -12.42 6.85
C GLN A 6 1.57 -11.92 6.35
N ARG A 7 1.55 -11.19 5.22
CA ARG A 7 0.29 -10.72 4.63
C ARG A 7 -0.57 -11.88 4.14
N ALA A 8 0.05 -12.90 3.53
CA ALA A 8 -0.64 -14.10 3.08
C ALA A 8 -1.20 -14.92 4.25
N LEU A 9 -0.41 -15.13 5.30
CA LEU A 9 -0.85 -15.87 6.51
C LEU A 9 -2.00 -15.17 7.26
N ASN A 10 -2.04 -13.85 7.22
CA ASN A 10 -3.11 -13.04 7.83
C ASN A 10 -4.26 -12.75 6.86
N ALA A 11 -4.30 -13.43 5.71
CA ALA A 11 -5.41 -13.26 4.77
C ALA A 11 -6.72 -13.74 5.39
N PRO A 12 -7.84 -13.01 5.21
CA PRO A 12 -9.16 -13.51 5.55
C PRO A 12 -9.51 -14.69 4.65
N HIS A 13 -10.63 -15.36 4.95
CA HIS A 13 -11.09 -16.47 4.12
C HIS A 13 -11.40 -16.00 2.69
N LEU A 14 -10.53 -16.37 1.73
CA LEU A 14 -10.59 -15.93 0.34
C LEU A 14 -11.33 -16.90 -0.60
N ALA A 15 -11.94 -17.98 -0.08
CA ALA A 15 -12.59 -18.99 -0.89
C ALA A 15 -13.64 -18.37 -1.84
N GLY A 16 -13.42 -18.53 -3.14
CA GLY A 16 -14.30 -18.04 -4.19
C GLY A 16 -14.22 -16.54 -4.48
N VAL A 17 -13.35 -15.80 -3.79
CA VAL A 17 -13.10 -14.37 -4.01
C VAL A 17 -12.09 -14.21 -5.13
N LYS A 18 -12.34 -13.31 -6.07
CA LYS A 18 -11.35 -12.93 -7.09
C LYS A 18 -10.44 -11.86 -6.55
N VAL A 19 -9.23 -12.27 -6.13
CA VAL A 19 -8.22 -11.34 -5.59
C VAL A 19 -7.47 -10.64 -6.73
N ASN A 20 -7.05 -11.38 -7.76
CA ASN A 20 -6.31 -10.83 -8.89
C ASN A 20 -7.22 -10.17 -9.92
N THR A 21 -7.66 -8.96 -9.65
CA THR A 21 -8.39 -8.14 -10.62
C THR A 21 -8.25 -6.65 -10.32
N GLU A 22 -7.89 -5.88 -11.34
CA GLU A 22 -7.83 -4.41 -11.25
C GLU A 22 -9.18 -3.78 -10.92
N GLN A 23 -10.27 -4.55 -11.02
CA GLN A 23 -11.62 -4.06 -10.72
C GLN A 23 -11.78 -3.64 -9.25
N TRP A 24 -10.98 -4.18 -8.32
CA TRP A 24 -11.00 -3.76 -6.93
C TRP A 24 -10.67 -2.27 -6.75
N GLN A 25 -9.66 -1.79 -7.46
CA GLN A 25 -9.32 -0.37 -7.43
C GLN A 25 -10.30 0.47 -8.26
N ALA A 26 -10.66 -0.01 -9.46
CA ALA A 26 -11.57 0.71 -10.35
C ALA A 26 -13.00 0.85 -9.79
N ARG A 27 -13.45 -0.11 -8.96
CA ARG A 27 -14.82 -0.16 -8.40
C ARG A 27 -14.87 -0.06 -6.89
N ARG A 28 -13.82 0.47 -6.29
CA ARG A 28 -13.70 0.64 -4.84
C ARG A 28 -14.92 1.32 -4.23
N ASP A 29 -15.34 2.44 -4.82
CA ASP A 29 -16.47 3.22 -4.33
C ASP A 29 -17.80 2.45 -4.44
N GLU A 30 -17.98 1.67 -5.51
CA GLU A 30 -19.15 0.81 -5.68
C GLU A 30 -19.21 -0.28 -4.59
N VAL A 31 -18.07 -0.90 -4.28
CA VAL A 31 -17.97 -1.91 -3.22
C VAL A 31 -18.28 -1.30 -1.85
N HIS A 32 -17.68 -0.16 -1.53
CA HIS A 32 -17.96 0.53 -0.27
C HIS A 32 -19.41 0.97 -0.16
N GLN A 33 -20.01 1.46 -1.26
CA GLN A 33 -21.42 1.83 -1.32
C GLN A 33 -22.33 0.61 -1.09
N ALA A 34 -22.01 -0.55 -1.67
CA ALA A 34 -22.76 -1.77 -1.46
C ALA A 34 -22.70 -2.24 0.00
N ILE A 35 -21.50 -2.26 0.59
CA ILE A 35 -21.31 -2.66 1.99
C ILE A 35 -22.06 -1.71 2.93
N ALA A 36 -21.94 -0.40 2.72
CA ALA A 36 -22.65 0.60 3.53
C ALA A 36 -24.18 0.45 3.42
N ALA A 37 -24.68 0.25 2.20
CA ALA A 37 -26.11 0.01 1.97
C ALA A 37 -26.60 -1.29 2.65
N GLY A 38 -25.81 -2.37 2.58
CA GLY A 38 -26.13 -3.62 3.21
C GLY A 38 -26.17 -3.54 4.74
N GLN A 39 -25.17 -2.90 5.34
CA GLN A 39 -25.14 -2.66 6.78
C GLN A 39 -26.30 -1.77 7.25
N ALA A 40 -26.67 -0.76 6.48
CA ALA A 40 -27.80 0.10 6.79
C ALA A 40 -29.12 -0.67 6.68
N LEU A 41 -29.31 -1.45 5.61
CA LEU A 41 -30.48 -2.30 5.42
C LEU A 41 -30.65 -3.31 6.55
N SER A 42 -29.58 -4.01 6.93
CA SER A 42 -29.58 -4.98 8.04
C SER A 42 -30.01 -4.31 9.34
N ARG A 43 -29.42 -3.16 9.69
CA ARG A 43 -29.77 -2.41 10.91
C ARG A 43 -31.24 -1.99 10.92
N THR A 44 -31.76 -1.48 9.81
CA THR A 44 -33.17 -1.09 9.70
C THR A 44 -34.09 -2.29 9.78
N ARG A 45 -33.71 -3.41 9.12
CA ARG A 45 -34.47 -4.68 9.18
C ARG A 45 -34.57 -5.16 10.65
N ASP A 46 -33.46 -5.22 11.37
CA ASP A 46 -33.45 -5.62 12.79
C ASP A 46 -34.31 -4.69 13.67
N ALA A 47 -34.26 -3.40 13.45
CA ALA A 47 -35.04 -2.41 14.19
C ALA A 47 -36.54 -2.50 13.87
N MET A 48 -36.92 -2.83 12.63
CA MET A 48 -38.30 -2.89 12.16
C MET A 48 -38.96 -4.26 12.26
N GLN A 49 -38.18 -5.34 12.32
CA GLN A 49 -38.67 -6.72 12.42
C GLN A 49 -39.69 -6.95 13.54
N PRO A 50 -39.57 -6.36 14.76
CA PRO A 50 -40.59 -6.53 15.80
C PRO A 50 -41.93 -5.86 15.47
N ARG A 51 -41.94 -4.88 14.53
CA ARG A 51 -43.10 -4.04 14.22
C ARG A 51 -43.80 -4.44 12.93
N PHE A 52 -43.03 -4.81 11.91
CA PHE A 52 -43.52 -5.03 10.55
C PHE A 52 -43.16 -6.42 10.03
N ILE A 53 -44.00 -6.92 9.13
CA ILE A 53 -43.69 -8.12 8.34
C ILE A 53 -42.77 -7.76 7.17
N GLU A 54 -42.02 -8.73 6.65
CA GLU A 54 -41.03 -8.55 5.57
C GLU A 54 -41.65 -7.90 4.31
N ALA A 55 -42.89 -8.26 3.99
CA ALA A 55 -43.60 -7.70 2.83
C ALA A 55 -43.73 -6.16 2.83
N VAL A 56 -43.45 -5.47 3.94
CA VAL A 56 -43.46 -3.99 3.99
C VAL A 56 -42.38 -3.37 3.10
N TYR A 57 -41.28 -4.09 2.86
CA TYR A 57 -40.20 -3.62 2.02
C TYR A 57 -40.51 -3.65 0.52
N ASP A 58 -41.58 -4.34 0.10
CA ASP A 58 -42.01 -4.46 -1.29
C ASP A 58 -43.14 -3.50 -1.65
N VAL A 59 -43.66 -2.73 -0.68
CA VAL A 59 -44.78 -1.84 -0.82
C VAL A 59 -44.34 -0.42 -1.20
N ASP A 60 -45.06 0.25 -2.08
CA ASP A 60 -44.87 1.68 -2.29
C ASP A 60 -45.32 2.47 -1.05
N LEU A 61 -44.33 2.92 -0.26
CA LEU A 61 -44.54 3.68 0.96
C LEU A 61 -44.59 5.20 0.75
N LEU A 62 -44.36 5.71 -0.48
CA LEU A 62 -44.43 7.16 -0.77
C LEU A 62 -45.83 7.73 -0.52
N PRO A 63 -46.94 7.07 -0.98
CA PRO A 63 -48.28 7.53 -0.65
C PRO A 63 -48.59 7.49 0.84
N VAL A 64 -48.05 6.48 1.55
CA VAL A 64 -48.21 6.35 3.00
C VAL A 64 -47.50 7.52 3.72
N ARG A 65 -46.26 7.81 3.35
CA ARG A 65 -45.52 8.97 3.86
C ARG A 65 -46.25 10.28 3.63
N THR A 66 -46.74 10.49 2.39
CA THR A 66 -47.47 11.71 2.02
C THR A 66 -48.78 11.85 2.80
N GLY A 67 -49.50 10.75 3.03
CA GLY A 67 -50.72 10.73 3.82
C GLY A 67 -50.51 11.03 5.31
N LEU A 68 -49.35 10.64 5.86
CA LEU A 68 -48.98 10.91 7.23
C LEU A 68 -48.35 12.31 7.41
N ALA A 69 -47.55 12.78 6.45
CA ALA A 69 -46.85 14.06 6.51
C ALA A 69 -47.77 15.24 6.72
N GLY A 70 -47.42 16.11 7.66
CA GLY A 70 -48.18 17.32 8.00
C GLY A 70 -49.56 17.08 8.65
N ARG A 71 -49.92 15.82 8.90
CA ARG A 71 -51.18 15.45 9.56
C ARG A 71 -51.00 14.63 10.82
N ALA A 72 -49.85 13.95 10.98
CA ALA A 72 -49.58 13.02 12.07
C ALA A 72 -49.69 13.66 13.48
N ASP A 73 -49.40 14.94 13.61
CA ASP A 73 -49.46 15.75 14.84
C ASP A 73 -50.82 16.47 15.04
N LYS A 74 -51.72 16.47 14.04
CA LYS A 74 -52.98 17.23 14.08
C LYS A 74 -54.13 16.41 14.72
N TRP A 75 -54.96 17.02 15.55
CA TRP A 75 -56.12 16.38 16.18
C TRP A 75 -57.19 15.97 15.14
N TRP A 76 -57.34 16.76 14.04
CA TRP A 76 -58.32 16.55 12.98
C TRP A 76 -57.89 15.46 11.95
N ARG A 77 -56.67 14.84 12.11
CA ARG A 77 -56.16 13.81 11.19
C ARG A 77 -57.14 12.69 10.88
N VAL A 78 -57.96 12.32 11.87
CA VAL A 78 -58.95 11.23 11.75
C VAL A 78 -60.03 11.50 10.69
N PHE A 79 -60.26 12.76 10.36
CA PHE A 79 -61.22 13.16 9.33
C PHE A 79 -60.58 13.19 7.94
N SER A 80 -59.26 13.13 7.82
CA SER A 80 -58.56 13.06 6.53
C SER A 80 -58.65 11.66 5.94
N GLY A 81 -59.24 11.56 4.72
CA GLY A 81 -59.31 10.29 4.00
C GLY A 81 -57.92 9.74 3.61
N GLU A 82 -56.97 10.64 3.30
CA GLU A 82 -55.56 10.27 2.97
C GLU A 82 -54.83 9.70 4.19
N TYR A 83 -54.97 10.35 5.35
CA TYR A 83 -54.40 9.84 6.59
C TYR A 83 -54.99 8.46 6.93
N ARG A 84 -56.32 8.26 6.82
CA ARG A 84 -56.96 7.00 7.12
C ARG A 84 -56.48 5.87 6.21
N ARG A 85 -56.32 6.14 4.90
CA ARG A 85 -55.75 5.16 3.96
C ARG A 85 -54.30 4.82 4.29
N ALA A 86 -53.44 5.84 4.51
CA ALA A 86 -52.06 5.65 4.88
C ALA A 86 -51.92 4.83 6.16
N ALA A 87 -52.69 5.17 7.20
CA ALA A 87 -52.67 4.44 8.47
C ALA A 87 -53.21 3.01 8.30
N ALA A 88 -54.20 2.76 7.47
CA ALA A 88 -54.73 1.42 7.18
C ALA A 88 -53.66 0.56 6.44
N THR A 89 -52.99 1.12 5.43
CA THR A 89 -51.91 0.44 4.72
C THR A 89 -50.80 0.06 5.68
N LEU A 90 -50.30 1.00 6.50
CA LEU A 90 -49.21 0.72 7.43
C LEU A 90 -49.61 -0.34 8.46
N LYS A 91 -50.82 -0.30 8.99
CA LYS A 91 -51.35 -1.30 9.92
C LYS A 91 -51.51 -2.67 9.26
N GLY A 92 -51.80 -2.74 7.98
CA GLY A 92 -51.86 -4.01 7.26
C GLY A 92 -50.57 -4.78 7.17
N TYR A 93 -49.42 -4.11 7.30
CA TYR A 93 -48.08 -4.72 7.34
C TYR A 93 -47.49 -4.82 8.74
N ALA A 94 -48.24 -4.38 9.76
CA ALA A 94 -47.81 -4.52 11.15
C ALA A 94 -47.97 -5.95 11.69
N ARG A 95 -47.02 -6.43 12.50
CA ARG A 95 -47.09 -7.71 13.18
C ARG A 95 -48.14 -7.78 14.32
N GLY A 96 -48.72 -6.65 14.65
CA GLY A 96 -49.71 -6.52 15.70
C GLY A 96 -50.29 -5.11 15.76
N GLN A 97 -50.83 -4.69 16.89
CA GLN A 97 -51.24 -3.27 17.05
C GLN A 97 -50.03 -2.37 16.99
N LEU A 98 -50.04 -1.42 16.04
CA LEU A 98 -49.00 -0.37 16.01
C LEU A 98 -49.06 0.44 17.30
N SER A 99 -48.09 0.25 18.15
CA SER A 99 -47.87 1.06 19.36
C SER A 99 -47.21 2.38 18.96
N GLY A 100 -47.34 3.40 19.82
CA GLY A 100 -46.72 4.69 19.56
C GLY A 100 -47.68 5.74 18.97
N ARG A 101 -47.17 6.95 18.88
CA ARG A 101 -47.94 8.11 18.36
C ARG A 101 -47.83 8.10 16.83
N PRO A 102 -48.83 8.67 16.11
CA PRO A 102 -48.79 8.77 14.65
C PRO A 102 -47.57 9.53 14.09
N VAL A 103 -46.96 10.39 14.90
CA VAL A 103 -45.69 11.05 14.54
C VAL A 103 -44.55 10.02 14.46
N ASP A 104 -44.55 9.05 15.38
CA ASP A 104 -43.53 7.99 15.39
C ASP A 104 -43.65 7.09 14.15
N TRP A 105 -44.88 6.92 13.62
CA TRP A 105 -45.16 6.16 12.39
C TRP A 105 -44.53 6.82 11.16
N LEU A 106 -44.49 8.15 11.10
CA LEU A 106 -43.82 8.86 10.01
C LEU A 106 -42.32 8.58 10.01
N GLY A 107 -41.69 8.59 11.20
CA GLY A 107 -40.29 8.21 11.33
C GLY A 107 -40.01 6.77 10.84
N TRP A 108 -40.85 5.83 11.22
CA TRP A 108 -40.71 4.43 10.76
C TRP A 108 -40.89 4.29 9.23
N VAL A 109 -41.82 5.06 8.61
CA VAL A 109 -42.00 5.04 7.17
C VAL A 109 -40.79 5.66 6.48
N ASP A 110 -40.19 6.70 7.03
CA ASP A 110 -38.96 7.30 6.50
C ASP A 110 -37.79 6.27 6.55
N GLU A 111 -37.60 5.57 7.66
CA GLU A 111 -36.61 4.52 7.80
C GLU A 111 -36.85 3.34 6.84
N LEU A 112 -38.11 2.94 6.64
CA LEU A 112 -38.46 1.89 5.66
C LEU A 112 -38.19 2.34 4.21
N LEU A 113 -38.44 3.61 3.87
CA LEU A 113 -38.13 4.16 2.55
C LEU A 113 -36.63 4.21 2.30
N GLU A 114 -35.85 4.57 3.30
CA GLU A 114 -34.39 4.50 3.23
C GLU A 114 -33.91 3.06 3.01
N ALA A 115 -34.49 2.11 3.73
CA ALA A 115 -34.18 0.69 3.56
C ALA A 115 -34.51 0.19 2.14
N GLN A 116 -35.65 0.61 1.56
CA GLN A 116 -35.98 0.33 0.17
C GLN A 116 -34.97 0.92 -0.81
N GLN A 117 -34.46 2.10 -0.51
CA GLN A 117 -33.42 2.73 -1.33
C GLN A 117 -32.09 1.98 -1.23
N HIS A 118 -31.71 1.52 -0.03
CA HIS A 118 -30.53 0.68 0.17
C HIS A 118 -30.64 -0.64 -0.58
N ARG A 119 -31.83 -1.28 -0.54
CA ARG A 119 -32.12 -2.51 -1.28
C ARG A 119 -31.93 -2.32 -2.80
N LYS A 120 -32.49 -1.26 -3.37
CA LYS A 120 -32.29 -0.92 -4.78
C LYS A 120 -30.82 -0.66 -5.12
N THR A 121 -30.06 -0.07 -4.20
CA THR A 121 -28.63 0.13 -4.37
C THR A 121 -27.89 -1.21 -4.40
N LEU A 122 -28.23 -2.14 -3.51
CA LEU A 122 -27.68 -3.49 -3.51
C LEU A 122 -28.02 -4.26 -4.78
N GLU A 123 -29.25 -4.21 -5.23
CA GLU A 123 -29.70 -4.84 -6.49
C GLU A 123 -28.88 -4.32 -7.68
N ARG A 124 -28.69 -3.01 -7.76
CA ARG A 124 -27.91 -2.37 -8.83
C ARG A 124 -26.43 -2.79 -8.79
N LEU A 125 -25.83 -2.92 -7.60
CA LEU A 125 -24.42 -3.23 -7.42
C LEU A 125 -24.13 -4.74 -7.32
N SER A 126 -25.18 -5.55 -7.22
CA SER A 126 -25.07 -7.00 -7.07
C SER A 126 -24.20 -7.67 -8.14
N PRO A 127 -24.28 -7.34 -9.45
CA PRO A 127 -23.40 -7.98 -10.45
C PRO A 127 -21.91 -7.71 -10.19
N THR A 128 -21.57 -6.48 -9.76
CA THR A 128 -20.19 -6.12 -9.40
C THR A 128 -19.72 -6.92 -8.17
N CYS A 129 -20.54 -6.92 -7.12
CA CYS A 129 -20.22 -7.62 -5.87
C CYS A 129 -20.14 -9.14 -6.07
N GLN A 130 -21.04 -9.72 -6.84
CA GLN A 130 -21.00 -11.13 -7.22
C GLN A 130 -19.70 -11.51 -7.94
N THR A 131 -19.22 -10.64 -8.83
CA THR A 131 -17.99 -10.87 -9.57
C THR A 131 -16.76 -10.81 -8.66
N LEU A 132 -16.73 -9.89 -7.71
CA LEU A 132 -15.58 -9.66 -6.83
C LEU A 132 -15.54 -10.61 -5.63
N PHE A 133 -16.65 -10.72 -4.92
CA PHE A 133 -16.75 -11.53 -3.71
C PHE A 133 -17.11 -12.99 -3.97
N GLY A 134 -17.59 -13.32 -5.18
CA GLY A 134 -17.94 -14.69 -5.56
C GLY A 134 -18.89 -15.35 -4.59
N ALA A 135 -18.47 -16.47 -3.99
CA ALA A 135 -19.28 -17.24 -3.06
C ALA A 135 -19.58 -16.54 -1.72
N GLN A 136 -18.79 -15.51 -1.36
CA GLN A 136 -19.03 -14.73 -0.14
C GLN A 136 -20.21 -13.74 -0.29
N TRP A 137 -20.60 -13.43 -1.53
CA TRP A 137 -21.74 -12.59 -1.81
C TRP A 137 -23.04 -13.38 -1.77
N GLN A 138 -23.91 -13.09 -0.83
CA GLN A 138 -25.25 -13.71 -0.67
C GLN A 138 -26.38 -12.67 -0.81
N GLY A 139 -26.13 -11.58 -1.54
CA GLY A 139 -27.12 -10.51 -1.69
C GLY A 139 -27.40 -9.82 -0.36
N GLU A 140 -28.67 -9.67 -0.02
CA GLU A 140 -29.11 -9.01 1.22
C GLU A 140 -28.73 -9.80 2.51
N GLU A 141 -28.52 -11.10 2.39
CA GLU A 141 -28.17 -11.99 3.49
C GLU A 141 -26.66 -12.15 3.70
N SER A 142 -25.86 -11.35 2.98
CA SER A 142 -24.40 -11.37 3.12
C SER A 142 -23.95 -10.98 4.53
N ASP A 143 -22.86 -11.57 4.98
CA ASP A 143 -22.19 -11.12 6.21
C ASP A 143 -21.41 -9.82 5.92
N TRP A 144 -22.07 -8.70 6.20
CA TRP A 144 -21.54 -7.36 5.91
C TRP A 144 -20.26 -7.03 6.66
N LEU A 145 -20.03 -7.64 7.83
CA LEU A 145 -18.79 -7.44 8.58
C LEU A 145 -17.63 -8.15 7.89
N VAL A 146 -17.85 -9.39 7.49
CA VAL A 146 -16.85 -10.18 6.76
C VAL A 146 -16.52 -9.53 5.41
N LEU A 147 -17.54 -9.10 4.65
CA LEU A 147 -17.33 -8.42 3.37
C LEU A 147 -16.58 -7.09 3.52
N ALA A 148 -16.86 -6.32 4.58
CA ALA A 148 -16.15 -5.08 4.84
C ALA A 148 -14.67 -5.33 5.15
N GLN A 149 -14.37 -6.28 6.03
CA GLN A 149 -12.99 -6.65 6.37
C GLN A 149 -12.22 -7.19 5.14
N LEU A 150 -12.90 -7.98 4.33
CA LEU A 150 -12.33 -8.54 3.11
C LEU A 150 -12.02 -7.46 2.08
N ALA A 151 -12.95 -6.54 1.84
CA ALA A 151 -12.75 -5.43 0.91
C ALA A 151 -11.60 -4.51 1.36
N GLU A 152 -11.56 -4.14 2.63
CA GLU A 152 -10.49 -3.32 3.21
C GLU A 152 -9.13 -4.02 3.09
N TRP A 153 -9.07 -5.31 3.42
CA TRP A 153 -7.84 -6.09 3.30
C TRP A 153 -7.31 -6.16 1.86
N ILE A 154 -8.21 -6.35 0.86
CA ILE A 154 -7.82 -6.40 -0.56
C ILE A 154 -7.36 -5.02 -1.06
N VAL A 155 -8.06 -3.95 -0.68
CA VAL A 155 -7.65 -2.59 -1.03
C VAL A 155 -6.26 -2.28 -0.48
N ASP A 156 -6.01 -2.59 0.78
CA ASP A 156 -4.69 -2.44 1.41
C ASP A 156 -3.61 -3.29 0.73
N LEU A 157 -3.96 -4.50 0.25
CA LEU A 157 -3.05 -5.35 -0.51
C LEU A 157 -2.61 -4.64 -1.80
N TYR A 158 -3.55 -4.11 -2.57
CA TYR A 158 -3.26 -3.39 -3.81
C TYR A 158 -2.51 -2.08 -3.57
N ASP A 159 -2.83 -1.35 -2.52
CA ASP A 159 -2.10 -0.14 -2.13
C ASP A 159 -0.64 -0.47 -1.78
N ALA A 160 -0.37 -1.57 -1.09
CA ALA A 160 0.98 -2.02 -0.77
C ALA A 160 1.75 -2.52 -2.01
N ILE A 161 1.06 -3.20 -2.95
CA ILE A 161 1.64 -3.58 -4.25
C ILE A 161 1.99 -2.32 -5.06
N GLY A 162 1.08 -1.35 -5.13
CA GLY A 162 1.30 -0.09 -5.85
C GLY A 162 2.46 0.74 -5.30
N LYS A 163 2.72 0.67 -4.00
CA LYS A 163 3.89 1.30 -3.34
C LYS A 163 5.18 0.49 -3.50
N GLY A 164 5.14 -0.69 -4.11
CA GLY A 164 6.29 -1.58 -4.23
C GLY A 164 6.69 -2.30 -2.92
N GLU A 165 5.85 -2.26 -1.89
CA GLU A 165 6.08 -2.94 -0.61
C GLU A 165 5.84 -4.45 -0.70
N LEU A 166 4.95 -4.87 -1.60
CA LEU A 166 4.61 -6.25 -1.88
C LEU A 166 4.79 -6.59 -3.36
N PRO A 167 5.18 -7.81 -3.70
CA PRO A 167 5.34 -8.23 -5.10
C PRO A 167 3.98 -8.34 -5.80
N PRO A 168 3.87 -7.93 -7.10
CA PRO A 168 2.62 -8.02 -7.86
C PRO A 168 2.04 -9.44 -7.94
N GLY A 169 2.90 -10.46 -8.08
CA GLY A 169 2.48 -11.86 -8.13
C GLY A 169 1.83 -12.41 -6.86
N LEU A 170 1.81 -11.64 -5.76
CA LEU A 170 1.10 -12.04 -4.55
C LEU A 170 -0.43 -12.10 -4.76
N ALA A 171 -0.98 -11.20 -5.55
CA ALA A 171 -2.41 -11.21 -5.88
C ALA A 171 -2.78 -12.46 -6.71
N ASP A 172 -1.94 -12.84 -7.69
CA ASP A 172 -2.10 -14.07 -8.48
C ASP A 172 -2.06 -15.32 -7.60
N PHE A 173 -1.09 -15.38 -6.70
CA PHE A 173 -0.95 -16.47 -5.75
C PHE A 173 -2.18 -16.64 -4.86
N LEU A 174 -2.74 -15.55 -4.35
CA LEU A 174 -3.91 -15.55 -3.48
C LEU A 174 -5.21 -15.86 -4.25
N ASP A 175 -5.32 -15.48 -5.52
CA ASP A 175 -6.49 -15.78 -6.37
C ASP A 175 -6.65 -17.29 -6.63
N GLY A 176 -5.54 -18.02 -6.67
CA GLY A 176 -5.53 -19.48 -6.77
C GLY A 176 -6.14 -20.20 -5.54
N ASN A 177 -6.54 -19.44 -4.51
CA ASN A 177 -7.05 -19.94 -3.24
C ASN A 177 -6.15 -21.08 -2.68
N PRO A 178 -4.82 -20.86 -2.54
CA PRO A 178 -3.97 -21.86 -1.94
C PRO A 178 -4.47 -22.11 -0.52
N ASP A 179 -4.54 -23.38 -0.11
CA ASP A 179 -4.68 -23.67 1.31
C ASP A 179 -3.38 -23.20 2.00
N LEU A 180 -3.43 -21.95 2.47
CA LEU A 180 -2.28 -21.32 3.11
C LEU A 180 -1.82 -22.09 4.35
N ARG A 181 -2.68 -22.92 4.93
CA ARG A 181 -2.33 -23.79 6.06
C ARG A 181 -1.44 -24.95 5.63
N GLU A 182 -1.67 -25.51 4.44
CA GLU A 182 -0.78 -26.54 3.88
C GLU A 182 0.62 -25.98 3.56
N HIS A 183 0.73 -24.69 3.30
CA HIS A 183 1.99 -24.01 3.01
C HIS A 183 2.56 -23.22 4.19
N ALA A 184 1.89 -23.19 5.33
CA ALA A 184 2.34 -22.42 6.50
C ALA A 184 3.75 -22.81 6.93
N ASP A 185 4.03 -24.11 7.04
CA ASP A 185 5.36 -24.63 7.42
C ASP A 185 6.45 -24.22 6.39
N GLN A 186 6.10 -24.21 5.10
CA GLN A 186 7.03 -23.78 4.04
C GLN A 186 7.28 -22.28 4.10
N ILE A 187 6.24 -21.48 4.37
CA ILE A 187 6.35 -20.03 4.52
C ILE A 187 7.21 -19.70 5.75
N GLU A 188 7.00 -20.37 6.88
CA GLU A 188 7.81 -20.20 8.09
C GLU A 188 9.26 -20.60 7.84
N ALA A 189 9.51 -21.72 7.17
CA ALA A 189 10.85 -22.15 6.82
C ALA A 189 11.57 -21.14 5.91
N LEU A 190 10.87 -20.56 4.91
CA LEU A 190 11.41 -19.51 4.04
C LEU A 190 11.66 -18.22 4.80
N GLN A 191 10.82 -17.86 5.77
CA GLN A 191 11.04 -16.70 6.64
C GLN A 191 12.28 -16.88 7.48
N ALA A 192 12.44 -18.03 8.14
CA ALA A 192 13.62 -18.35 8.93
C ALA A 192 14.91 -18.33 8.08
N GLN A 193 14.86 -18.84 6.85
CA GLN A 193 15.99 -18.76 5.93
C GLN A 193 16.31 -17.32 5.53
N SER A 194 15.29 -16.50 5.26
CA SER A 194 15.45 -15.08 4.93
C SER A 194 16.08 -14.31 6.08
N GLU A 195 15.62 -14.52 7.31
CA GLU A 195 16.20 -13.91 8.50
C GLU A 195 17.66 -14.33 8.72
N ARG A 196 17.95 -15.62 8.50
CA ARG A 196 19.34 -16.12 8.57
C ARG A 196 20.24 -15.47 7.53
N ILE A 197 19.79 -15.35 6.28
CA ILE A 197 20.54 -14.66 5.21
C ILE A 197 20.77 -13.19 5.56
N GLN A 198 19.73 -12.49 6.04
CA GLN A 198 19.88 -11.10 6.47
C GLN A 198 20.88 -10.94 7.62
N GLY A 199 20.84 -11.83 8.62
CA GLY A 199 21.79 -11.84 9.72
C GLY A 199 23.25 -12.05 9.24
N LEU A 200 23.47 -13.03 8.35
CA LEU A 200 24.79 -13.28 7.77
C LEU A 200 25.29 -12.11 6.92
N LEU A 201 24.41 -11.47 6.15
CA LEU A 201 24.77 -10.28 5.38
C LEU A 201 25.11 -9.09 6.27
N GLN A 202 24.36 -8.88 7.35
CA GLN A 202 24.66 -7.82 8.33
C GLN A 202 26.02 -8.06 9.00
N GLU A 203 26.31 -9.31 9.41
CA GLU A 203 27.58 -9.67 9.99
C GLU A 203 28.74 -9.43 9.00
N LEU A 204 28.57 -9.88 7.74
CA LEU A 204 29.53 -9.63 6.68
C LEU A 204 29.77 -8.14 6.47
N CYS A 205 28.69 -7.34 6.36
CA CYS A 205 28.79 -5.89 6.18
C CYS A 205 29.52 -5.21 7.34
N HIS A 206 29.30 -5.71 8.57
CA HIS A 206 30.03 -5.22 9.73
C HIS A 206 31.52 -5.54 9.63
N GLN A 207 31.87 -6.76 9.21
CA GLN A 207 33.29 -7.18 9.07
C GLN A 207 34.02 -6.38 7.98
N ILE A 208 33.36 -6.05 6.88
CA ILE A 208 33.95 -5.29 5.77
C ILE A 208 33.72 -3.77 5.89
N GLN A 209 33.17 -3.30 7.02
CA GLN A 209 32.83 -1.90 7.27
C GLN A 209 31.98 -1.27 6.16
N TRP A 210 31.01 -2.04 5.63
CA TRP A 210 30.10 -1.59 4.57
C TRP A 210 29.17 -0.49 5.09
N GLN A 211 29.11 0.65 4.40
CA GLN A 211 28.30 1.81 4.79
C GLN A 211 26.92 1.88 4.10
N GLY A 212 26.60 0.92 3.24
CA GLY A 212 25.30 0.88 2.54
C GLY A 212 24.23 0.07 3.28
N GLU A 213 22.96 0.31 2.96
CA GLU A 213 21.87 -0.53 3.47
C GLU A 213 21.81 -1.88 2.75
N VAL A 214 21.87 -2.96 3.52
CA VAL A 214 21.84 -4.35 3.00
C VAL A 214 20.53 -4.65 2.27
N SER A 215 19.42 -4.08 2.76
CA SER A 215 18.05 -4.30 2.24
C SER A 215 17.81 -3.71 0.84
N GLN A 216 18.65 -2.77 0.39
CA GLN A 216 18.52 -2.12 -0.92
C GLN A 216 19.20 -2.89 -2.05
N VAL A 217 19.94 -3.95 -1.73
CA VAL A 217 20.68 -4.73 -2.72
C VAL A 217 20.05 -6.11 -2.86
N ASP A 218 19.69 -6.50 -4.07
CA ASP A 218 19.14 -7.82 -4.34
C ASP A 218 20.17 -8.95 -4.16
N LEU A 219 19.68 -10.17 -3.91
CA LEU A 219 20.53 -11.33 -3.65
C LEU A 219 21.44 -11.69 -4.82
N ALA A 220 21.03 -11.46 -6.05
CA ALA A 220 21.85 -11.76 -7.23
C ALA A 220 23.06 -10.81 -7.30
N THR A 221 22.84 -9.53 -7.02
CA THR A 221 23.91 -8.53 -6.93
C THR A 221 24.87 -8.87 -5.77
N TRP A 222 24.35 -9.28 -4.60
CA TRP A 222 25.20 -9.76 -3.50
C TRP A 222 26.04 -10.98 -3.90
N HIS A 223 25.43 -11.97 -4.55
CA HIS A 223 26.13 -13.15 -5.03
C HIS A 223 27.26 -12.79 -5.99
N GLN A 224 26.99 -11.91 -6.95
CA GLN A 224 28.00 -11.43 -7.90
C GLN A 224 29.16 -10.71 -7.21
N ARG A 225 28.88 -9.84 -6.24
CA ARG A 225 29.90 -9.14 -5.46
C ARG A 225 30.76 -10.11 -4.65
N LEU A 226 30.13 -11.02 -3.90
CA LEU A 226 30.83 -12.03 -3.10
C LEU A 226 31.68 -12.95 -3.96
N SER A 227 31.17 -13.37 -5.12
CA SER A 227 31.94 -14.18 -6.09
C SER A 227 33.16 -13.41 -6.62
N GLY A 228 33.01 -12.11 -6.88
CA GLY A 228 34.13 -11.25 -7.27
C GLY A 228 35.18 -11.11 -6.15
N TRP A 229 34.78 -11.07 -4.88
CA TRP A 229 35.73 -11.01 -3.75
C TRP A 229 36.46 -12.34 -3.47
N GLN A 230 35.94 -13.46 -3.96
CA GLN A 230 36.65 -14.75 -3.92
C GLN A 230 37.81 -14.80 -4.92
N ASP A 231 37.87 -13.89 -5.88
CA ASP A 231 38.98 -13.80 -6.82
C ASP A 231 40.23 -13.28 -6.09
N SER A 232 41.22 -14.16 -5.94
CA SER A 232 42.48 -13.84 -5.28
C SER A 232 43.25 -12.70 -5.93
N ALA A 233 43.06 -12.50 -7.26
CA ALA A 233 43.66 -11.40 -7.98
C ALA A 233 43.06 -10.05 -7.56
N GLN A 234 41.77 -9.97 -7.29
CA GLN A 234 41.13 -8.77 -6.76
C GLN A 234 41.52 -8.50 -5.30
N LEU A 235 41.64 -9.54 -4.48
CA LEU A 235 42.14 -9.39 -3.11
C LEU A 235 43.56 -8.83 -3.09
N TYR A 236 44.44 -9.32 -3.96
CA TYR A 236 45.78 -8.77 -4.13
C TYR A 236 45.75 -7.30 -4.56
N ALA A 237 44.85 -6.94 -5.48
CA ALA A 237 44.69 -5.55 -5.91
C ALA A 237 44.25 -4.62 -4.78
N VAL A 238 43.37 -5.09 -3.86
CA VAL A 238 42.95 -4.33 -2.67
C VAL A 238 44.10 -4.13 -1.70
N VAL A 239 44.85 -5.19 -1.41
CA VAL A 239 46.04 -5.10 -0.54
C VAL A 239 47.06 -4.11 -1.12
N ARG A 240 47.34 -4.21 -2.41
CA ARG A 240 48.23 -3.30 -3.15
C ARG A 240 47.73 -1.86 -3.12
N PHE A 241 46.42 -1.64 -3.31
CA PHE A 241 45.83 -0.32 -3.22
C PHE A 241 46.00 0.29 -1.83
N ASN A 242 45.75 -0.46 -0.76
CA ASN A 242 45.92 0.01 0.61
C ASN A 242 47.38 0.40 0.87
N GLN A 243 48.35 -0.44 0.47
CA GLN A 243 49.76 -0.12 0.59
C GLN A 243 50.15 1.16 -0.14
N LEU A 244 49.70 1.33 -1.38
CA LEU A 244 49.92 2.55 -2.16
C LEU A 244 49.25 3.78 -1.55
N SER A 245 48.07 3.62 -0.94
CA SER A 245 47.38 4.69 -0.23
C SER A 245 48.16 5.14 1.01
N GLU A 246 48.67 4.18 1.80
CA GLU A 246 49.52 4.46 2.97
C GLU A 246 50.83 5.18 2.55
N ASP A 247 51.45 4.74 1.44
CA ASP A 247 52.65 5.37 0.91
C ASP A 247 52.38 6.82 0.45
N LEU A 248 51.22 7.05 -0.17
CA LEU A 248 50.77 8.39 -0.60
C LEU A 248 50.50 9.29 0.61
N GLU A 249 49.82 8.80 1.62
CA GLU A 249 49.60 9.50 2.89
C GLU A 249 50.91 9.87 3.58
N ALA A 250 51.85 8.95 3.68
CA ALA A 250 53.15 9.17 4.24
C ALA A 250 53.96 10.21 3.45
N SER A 251 53.69 10.31 2.14
CA SER A 251 54.32 11.33 1.26
C SER A 251 53.61 12.68 1.27
N GLY A 252 52.52 12.83 2.08
CA GLY A 252 51.70 14.04 2.14
C GLY A 252 50.78 14.25 0.94
N LEU A 253 50.58 13.19 0.13
CA LEU A 253 49.75 13.20 -1.07
C LEU A 253 48.40 12.47 -0.89
N GLY A 254 48.03 12.15 0.36
CA GLY A 254 46.81 11.40 0.68
C GLY A 254 45.50 11.98 0.13
N HIS A 255 45.44 13.35 0.03
CA HIS A 255 44.29 14.02 -0.55
C HIS A 255 44.04 13.67 -2.04
N LEU A 256 45.05 13.11 -2.73
CA LEU A 256 44.92 12.70 -4.12
C LEU A 256 44.09 11.41 -4.26
N THR A 257 44.09 10.53 -3.27
CA THR A 257 43.33 9.27 -3.32
C THR A 257 41.85 9.54 -3.45
N GLU A 258 41.28 10.49 -2.72
CA GLU A 258 39.87 10.86 -2.81
C GLU A 258 39.54 11.56 -4.15
N THR A 259 40.43 12.45 -4.62
CA THR A 259 40.23 13.16 -5.85
C THR A 259 40.31 12.27 -7.09
N LEU A 260 41.21 11.27 -7.06
CA LEU A 260 41.43 10.36 -8.18
C LEU A 260 40.44 9.21 -8.23
N ALA A 261 39.89 8.78 -7.08
CA ALA A 261 38.96 7.65 -6.99
C ALA A 261 37.70 7.84 -7.84
N ASN A 262 37.24 9.09 -7.98
CA ASN A 262 36.02 9.41 -8.75
C ASN A 262 36.30 9.96 -10.16
N TRP A 263 37.56 9.96 -10.61
CA TRP A 263 37.93 10.53 -11.90
C TRP A 263 38.28 9.43 -12.92
N SER A 264 37.36 9.13 -13.82
CA SER A 264 37.50 8.08 -14.85
C SER A 264 38.67 8.28 -15.80
N HIS A 265 39.16 9.50 -15.96
CA HIS A 265 40.29 9.81 -16.83
C HIS A 265 41.63 9.96 -16.09
N ALA A 266 41.64 9.71 -14.77
CA ALA A 266 42.85 9.81 -13.93
C ALA A 266 44.07 9.07 -14.51
N PRO A 267 44.00 7.81 -15.00
CA PRO A 267 45.16 7.10 -15.51
C PRO A 267 45.86 7.79 -16.70
N ARG A 268 45.08 8.50 -17.52
CA ARG A 268 45.64 9.21 -18.71
C ARG A 268 46.15 10.60 -18.40
N ALA A 269 45.56 11.25 -17.42
CA ALA A 269 45.87 12.65 -17.07
C ALA A 269 46.93 12.72 -15.96
N LEU A 270 47.11 11.68 -15.16
CA LEU A 270 47.97 11.68 -13.99
C LEU A 270 49.42 12.04 -14.30
N GLY A 271 49.99 11.50 -15.40
CA GLY A 271 51.34 11.77 -15.81
C GLY A 271 51.53 13.26 -16.12
N LYS A 272 50.63 13.84 -16.91
CA LYS A 272 50.66 15.27 -17.25
C LYS A 272 50.45 16.18 -16.03
N TRP A 273 49.56 15.76 -15.13
CA TRP A 273 49.29 16.50 -13.90
C TRP A 273 50.49 16.50 -12.95
N LEU A 274 51.18 15.37 -12.79
CA LEU A 274 52.43 15.27 -12.02
C LEU A 274 53.55 16.13 -12.63
N GLU A 275 53.71 16.10 -13.95
CA GLU A 275 54.64 16.98 -14.64
C GLU A 275 54.32 18.45 -14.37
N LEU A 276 53.06 18.86 -14.52
CA LEU A 276 52.64 20.24 -14.27
C LEU A 276 52.87 20.66 -12.81
N SER A 277 52.58 19.77 -11.85
CA SER A 277 52.81 20.01 -10.42
C SER A 277 54.29 20.13 -10.09
N TYR A 278 55.14 19.27 -10.71
CA TYR A 278 56.57 19.31 -10.55
C TYR A 278 57.18 20.62 -11.12
N PHE A 279 56.83 20.97 -12.35
CA PHE A 279 57.29 22.20 -12.97
C PHE A 279 56.74 23.45 -12.26
N GLY A 280 55.50 23.45 -11.80
CA GLY A 280 54.91 24.46 -10.95
C GLY A 280 55.73 24.68 -9.68
N GLY A 281 56.06 23.60 -8.96
CA GLY A 281 56.90 23.65 -7.76
C GLY A 281 58.29 24.19 -8.03
N LEU A 282 58.90 23.84 -9.18
CA LEU A 282 60.19 24.43 -9.59
C LEU A 282 60.08 25.91 -9.85
N VAL A 283 59.02 26.39 -10.49
CA VAL A 283 58.76 27.81 -10.75
C VAL A 283 58.58 28.56 -9.44
N ASP A 284 57.76 28.02 -8.52
CA ASP A 284 57.52 28.62 -7.21
C ASP A 284 58.83 28.68 -6.40
N HIS A 285 59.65 27.64 -6.44
CA HIS A 285 60.98 27.65 -5.81
C HIS A 285 61.91 28.68 -6.43
N ALA A 286 61.88 28.86 -7.76
CA ALA A 286 62.65 29.86 -8.44
C ALA A 286 62.21 31.27 -8.04
N TYR A 287 60.93 31.54 -7.86
CA TYR A 287 60.38 32.79 -7.35
C TYR A 287 60.83 33.12 -5.94
N VAL A 288 60.85 32.10 -5.07
CA VAL A 288 61.39 32.27 -3.70
C VAL A 288 62.87 32.67 -3.75
N LYS A 289 63.68 32.00 -4.56
CA LYS A 289 65.12 32.29 -4.66
C LYS A 289 65.43 33.58 -5.39
N ARG A 290 64.62 33.99 -6.36
CA ARG A 290 64.79 35.18 -7.16
C ARG A 290 63.50 36.01 -7.28
N PRO A 291 63.08 36.79 -6.27
CA PRO A 291 61.82 37.50 -6.23
C PRO A 291 61.54 38.40 -7.44
N ARG A 292 62.55 38.79 -8.15
CA ARG A 292 62.41 39.58 -9.40
C ARG A 292 61.68 38.77 -10.50
N LEU A 293 61.66 37.45 -10.45
CA LEU A 293 60.96 36.60 -11.39
C LEU A 293 59.47 36.47 -11.05
N ALA A 294 59.03 36.82 -9.84
CA ALA A 294 57.62 36.78 -9.45
C ALA A 294 56.73 37.75 -10.23
N ARG A 295 57.30 38.71 -10.93
CA ARG A 295 56.56 39.56 -11.86
C ARG A 295 56.01 38.81 -13.09
N PHE A 296 56.46 37.58 -13.34
CA PHE A 296 55.98 36.69 -14.38
C PHE A 296 55.05 35.64 -13.74
N ASP A 297 54.02 36.11 -13.01
CA ASP A 297 53.04 35.24 -12.38
C ASP A 297 52.13 34.54 -13.40
N ARG A 298 51.24 33.66 -12.92
CA ARG A 298 50.34 32.79 -13.73
C ARG A 298 49.57 33.57 -14.82
N LEU A 299 49.22 34.81 -14.59
CA LEU A 299 48.44 35.61 -15.53
C LEU A 299 49.23 36.05 -16.78
N THR A 300 50.55 36.15 -16.66
CA THR A 300 51.44 36.45 -17.79
C THR A 300 51.81 35.21 -18.59
N HIS A 301 51.79 33.99 -17.96
CA HIS A 301 52.06 32.74 -18.65
C HIS A 301 50.94 32.24 -19.55
N GLU A 302 49.68 32.63 -19.31
CA GLU A 302 48.56 32.30 -20.18
C GLU A 302 48.51 33.12 -21.48
N ARG A 303 49.39 34.14 -21.62
CA ARG A 303 49.45 35.04 -22.79
C ARG A 303 50.70 34.84 -23.66
N LEU A 304 51.58 33.94 -23.28
CA LEU A 304 52.70 33.46 -24.08
C LEU A 304 52.42 32.10 -24.68
#